data_0383e5b7e8dc00b70a695bd32a2062cc
#
_entry.id   0383e5b7e8dc00b70a695bd32a2062cc
#
_cell.length_a   1.000
_cell.length_b   1.000
_cell.length_c   1.000
_cell.angle_alpha   90.00
_cell.angle_beta   90.00
_cell.angle_gamma   90.00
#
_symmetry.space_group_name_H-M   'P 1'
#
loop_
_entity.id
_entity.type
_entity.pdbx_description
1 polymer ?
#
loop_
_entity_poly.entity_id
_entity_poly.type
_entity_poly.pdbx_seq_one_letter_code
_entity_poly.pdbx_strand_id
1 'polypeptide(L)'
;MKKKINPQAMQIADYLHDWLEHYVPSIKACSPHTKRNYKISVKLYVEFLRVIKGTTPETLSAECFCMEYIMEWIIWLKENRGCSPATCNVRLSALRVFLKYLSFRDISYMSVFLQAENVPNEKNSKRKVIGLSKQAVDVLLSMPNQGSTIGFRDYTLMLLLYSTAVRINELLTLKISNIVIDCVKPHIIVIGKGRKKRPIPLLAKPAQCLKRYLIKYHPKQNDANALLFCSKSK
;
A
#
# COMPACT_ATOMS: atom_id res chain seq x y z
N MET A 1 30.80 30.03 3.37
CA MET A 1 31.49 28.90 4.02
C MET A 1 30.76 27.58 3.62
N LYS A 2 31.45 26.65 2.95
CA LYS A 2 30.88 25.30 2.70
C LYS A 2 30.74 24.60 4.06
N LYS A 3 29.50 24.26 4.46
CA LYS A 3 29.25 23.48 5.67
C LYS A 3 29.95 22.12 5.52
N LYS A 4 30.82 21.78 6.48
CA LYS A 4 31.52 20.48 6.50
C LYS A 4 30.47 19.39 6.71
N ILE A 5 30.32 18.46 5.76
CA ILE A 5 29.37 17.36 5.85
C ILE A 5 29.88 16.38 6.93
N ASN A 6 29.00 16.00 7.84
CA ASN A 6 29.31 14.95 8.83
C ASN A 6 29.54 13.60 8.09
N PRO A 7 30.66 12.90 8.32
CA PRO A 7 30.90 11.59 7.70
C PRO A 7 29.76 10.58 7.96
N GLN A 8 29.18 10.58 9.15
CA GLN A 8 28.01 9.75 9.46
C GLN A 8 26.79 10.10 8.61
N ALA A 9 26.56 11.38 8.30
CA ALA A 9 25.43 11.79 7.47
C ALA A 9 25.51 11.17 6.07
N MET A 10 26.72 11.15 5.50
CA MET A 10 26.97 10.55 4.20
C MET A 10 26.73 9.05 4.23
N GLN A 11 27.27 8.37 5.24
CA GLN A 11 27.07 6.93 5.45
C GLN A 11 25.59 6.55 5.64
N ILE A 12 24.83 7.31 6.44
CA ILE A 12 23.40 7.08 6.63
C ILE A 12 22.63 7.29 5.33
N ALA A 13 22.99 8.29 4.52
CA ALA A 13 22.38 8.54 3.22
C ALA A 13 22.62 7.38 2.24
N ASP A 14 23.84 6.88 2.18
CA ASP A 14 24.22 5.72 1.34
C ASP A 14 23.46 4.45 1.78
N TYR A 15 23.40 4.18 3.08
CA TYR A 15 22.61 3.06 3.61
C TYR A 15 21.10 3.25 3.35
N LEU A 16 20.56 4.45 3.44
CA LEU A 16 19.17 4.70 3.13
C LEU A 16 18.85 4.45 1.65
N HIS A 17 19.76 4.88 0.78
CA HIS A 17 19.65 4.62 -0.66
C HIS A 17 19.69 3.12 -0.94
N ASP A 18 20.71 2.40 -0.43
CA ASP A 18 20.83 0.96 -0.62
C ASP A 18 19.61 0.20 -0.05
N TRP A 19 19.13 0.62 1.13
CA TRP A 19 17.95 0.03 1.73
C TRP A 19 16.70 0.18 0.84
N LEU A 20 16.44 1.39 0.31
CA LEU A 20 15.24 1.66 -0.50
C LEU A 20 15.33 1.08 -1.90
N GLU A 21 16.50 1.14 -2.54
CA GLU A 21 16.63 0.78 -3.95
C GLU A 21 17.03 -0.70 -4.16
N HIS A 22 17.75 -1.30 -3.22
CA HIS A 22 18.27 -2.66 -3.36
C HIS A 22 17.69 -3.64 -2.33
N TYR A 23 17.80 -3.34 -1.03
CA TYR A 23 17.37 -4.27 0.02
C TYR A 23 15.86 -4.47 0.08
N VAL A 24 15.07 -3.39 0.14
CA VAL A 24 13.59 -3.48 0.23
C VAL A 24 12.98 -4.19 -0.98
N PRO A 25 13.38 -3.93 -2.24
CA PRO A 25 12.87 -4.68 -3.39
C PRO A 25 13.26 -6.17 -3.40
N SER A 26 14.41 -6.52 -2.82
CA SER A 26 14.88 -7.91 -2.75
C SER A 26 14.15 -8.76 -1.71
N ILE A 27 13.50 -8.13 -0.71
CA ILE A 27 12.73 -8.85 0.30
C ILE A 27 11.53 -9.53 -0.35
N LYS A 28 11.43 -10.83 -0.16
CA LYS A 28 10.34 -11.68 -0.65
C LYS A 28 8.97 -11.09 -0.29
N ALA A 29 8.13 -10.86 -1.30
CA ALA A 29 6.78 -10.26 -1.18
C ALA A 29 6.72 -8.75 -0.84
N CYS A 30 7.81 -7.99 -0.99
CA CYS A 30 7.73 -6.54 -0.88
C CYS A 30 6.94 -5.96 -2.07
N SER A 31 5.83 -5.27 -1.76
CA SER A 31 5.01 -4.62 -2.78
C SER A 31 5.52 -3.19 -3.05
N PRO A 32 5.24 -2.61 -4.25
CA PRO A 32 5.52 -1.20 -4.52
C PRO A 32 4.92 -0.25 -3.47
N HIS A 33 3.77 -0.61 -2.90
CA HIS A 33 3.13 0.13 -1.81
C HIS A 33 3.96 0.11 -0.52
N THR A 34 4.61 -1.01 -0.20
CA THR A 34 5.51 -1.11 0.96
C THR A 34 6.71 -0.19 0.79
N LYS A 35 7.39 -0.24 -0.37
CA LYS A 35 8.52 0.67 -0.68
C LYS A 35 8.09 2.13 -0.56
N ARG A 36 6.93 2.48 -1.14
CA ARG A 36 6.38 3.85 -1.06
C ARG A 36 6.13 4.27 0.39
N ASN A 37 5.53 3.41 1.20
CA ASN A 37 5.28 3.70 2.61
C ASN A 37 6.56 3.90 3.40
N TYR A 38 7.59 3.09 3.16
CA TYR A 38 8.90 3.26 3.78
C TYR A 38 9.54 4.59 3.40
N LYS A 39 9.57 4.92 2.10
CA LYS A 39 10.08 6.19 1.59
C LYS A 39 9.38 7.39 2.24
N ILE A 40 8.04 7.36 2.33
CA ILE A 40 7.26 8.44 2.94
C ILE A 40 7.58 8.54 4.44
N SER A 41 7.71 7.42 5.15
CA SER A 41 7.98 7.43 6.59
C SER A 41 9.33 8.06 6.92
N VAL A 42 10.39 7.65 6.20
CA VAL A 42 11.72 8.23 6.39
C VAL A 42 11.75 9.70 5.98
N LYS A 43 11.09 10.08 4.87
CA LYS A 43 10.99 11.49 4.48
C LYS A 43 10.35 12.34 5.57
N LEU A 44 9.27 11.85 6.20
CA LEU A 44 8.60 12.56 7.29
C LEU A 44 9.48 12.65 8.55
N TYR A 45 10.29 11.63 8.83
CA TYR A 45 11.24 11.68 9.94
C TYR A 45 12.33 12.75 9.71
N VAL A 46 12.94 12.75 8.53
CA VAL A 46 13.95 13.77 8.16
C VAL A 46 13.34 15.18 8.16
N GLU A 47 12.08 15.33 7.72
CA GLU A 47 11.37 16.61 7.78
C GLU A 47 11.18 17.08 9.23
N PHE A 48 10.76 16.19 10.13
CA PHE A 48 10.64 16.46 11.55
C PHE A 48 11.99 16.90 12.15
N LEU A 49 13.07 16.17 11.88
CA LEU A 49 14.41 16.52 12.36
C LEU A 49 14.81 17.91 11.87
N ARG A 50 14.53 18.24 10.61
CA ARG A 50 14.84 19.54 10.04
C ARG A 50 14.04 20.69 10.69
N VAL A 51 12.73 20.50 10.85
CA VAL A 51 11.80 21.56 11.29
C VAL A 51 11.84 21.76 12.80
N ILE A 52 11.90 20.67 13.58
CA ILE A 52 11.79 20.72 15.04
C ILE A 52 13.16 20.68 15.72
N LYS A 53 14.12 19.91 15.18
CA LYS A 53 15.45 19.76 15.79
C LYS A 53 16.55 20.59 15.12
N GLY A 54 16.22 21.29 14.01
CA GLY A 54 17.22 22.07 13.26
C GLY A 54 18.30 21.23 12.60
N THR A 55 18.14 19.90 12.57
CA THR A 55 19.08 18.96 11.96
C THR A 55 18.93 19.00 10.44
N THR A 56 20.01 19.27 9.72
CA THR A 56 20.01 19.21 8.25
C THR A 56 20.50 17.83 7.78
N PRO A 57 20.28 17.45 6.51
CA PRO A 57 20.84 16.22 5.97
C PRO A 57 22.36 16.08 6.16
N GLU A 58 23.08 17.21 6.13
CA GLU A 58 24.55 17.24 6.28
C GLU A 58 25.04 17.03 7.72
N THR A 59 24.15 17.23 8.71
CA THR A 59 24.46 17.09 10.14
C THR A 59 23.82 15.85 10.77
N LEU A 60 23.19 15.01 9.96
CA LEU A 60 22.54 13.79 10.43
C LEU A 60 23.57 12.84 11.10
N SER A 61 23.23 12.32 12.28
CA SER A 61 24.05 11.36 13.03
C SER A 61 23.19 10.25 13.63
N ALA A 62 23.82 9.23 14.21
CA ALA A 62 23.12 8.15 14.91
C ALA A 62 22.25 8.69 16.07
N GLU A 63 22.70 9.72 16.77
CA GLU A 63 21.98 10.36 17.87
C GLU A 63 20.63 10.93 17.49
N CYS A 64 20.47 11.30 16.20
CA CYS A 64 19.19 11.76 15.66
C CYS A 64 18.10 10.69 15.67
N PHE A 65 18.45 9.44 15.96
CA PHE A 65 17.50 8.32 16.04
C PHE A 65 17.31 7.80 17.49
N CYS A 66 17.60 8.63 18.49
CA CYS A 66 17.36 8.29 19.89
C CYS A 66 15.86 8.15 20.19
N MET A 67 15.54 7.45 21.29
CA MET A 67 14.16 7.17 21.69
C MET A 67 13.35 8.45 21.87
N GLU A 68 13.92 9.50 22.47
CA GLU A 68 13.26 10.78 22.71
C GLU A 68 12.81 11.42 21.40
N TYR A 69 13.69 11.51 20.40
CA TYR A 69 13.37 12.10 19.09
C TYR A 69 12.29 11.32 18.35
N ILE A 70 12.31 9.99 18.46
CA ILE A 70 11.29 9.14 17.84
C ILE A 70 9.93 9.35 18.54
N MET A 71 9.89 9.48 19.86
CA MET A 71 8.65 9.76 20.62
C MET A 71 8.09 11.14 20.27
N GLU A 72 8.92 12.17 20.20
CA GLU A 72 8.51 13.50 19.78
C GLU A 72 8.01 13.51 18.33
N TRP A 73 8.64 12.74 17.45
CA TRP A 73 8.16 12.59 16.09
C TRP A 73 6.76 11.97 16.03
N ILE A 74 6.44 10.98 16.86
CA ILE A 74 5.09 10.43 16.94
C ILE A 74 4.07 11.49 17.35
N ILE A 75 4.41 12.34 18.31
CA ILE A 75 3.58 13.46 18.72
C ILE A 75 3.40 14.43 17.56
N TRP A 76 4.49 14.83 16.91
CA TRP A 76 4.46 15.73 15.75
C TRP A 76 3.62 15.18 14.59
N LEU A 77 3.66 13.86 14.32
CA LEU A 77 2.82 13.23 13.31
C LEU A 77 1.33 13.38 13.64
N LYS A 78 0.94 13.31 14.92
CA LYS A 78 -0.46 13.49 15.35
C LYS A 78 -0.90 14.95 15.23
N GLU A 79 -0.12 15.85 15.76
CA GLU A 79 -0.48 17.28 15.92
C GLU A 79 -0.32 18.06 14.61
N ASN A 80 0.79 17.89 13.91
CA ASN A 80 1.11 18.70 12.73
C ASN A 80 0.71 18.04 11.40
N ARG A 81 0.47 16.72 11.41
CA ARG A 81 0.11 15.97 10.19
C ARG A 81 -1.25 15.29 10.27
N GLY A 82 -1.96 15.39 11.39
CA GLY A 82 -3.27 14.79 11.60
C GLY A 82 -3.29 13.27 11.46
N CYS A 83 -2.14 12.60 11.72
CA CYS A 83 -2.03 11.16 11.57
C CYS A 83 -2.83 10.41 12.63
N SER A 84 -3.61 9.41 12.22
CA SER A 84 -4.25 8.49 13.16
C SER A 84 -3.22 7.64 13.89
N PRO A 85 -3.54 7.09 15.09
CA PRO A 85 -2.67 6.16 15.81
C PRO A 85 -2.18 4.98 14.95
N ALA A 86 -3.06 4.41 14.13
CA ALA A 86 -2.69 3.35 13.20
C ALA A 86 -1.66 3.81 12.18
N THR A 87 -1.78 5.03 11.65
CA THR A 87 -0.83 5.62 10.71
C THR A 87 0.52 5.85 11.40
N CYS A 88 0.53 6.37 12.62
CA CYS A 88 1.75 6.56 13.41
C CYS A 88 2.47 5.23 13.62
N ASN A 89 1.76 4.15 13.97
CA ASN A 89 2.34 2.82 14.13
C ASN A 89 2.95 2.27 12.83
N VAL A 90 2.31 2.51 11.67
CA VAL A 90 2.88 2.14 10.36
C VAL A 90 4.17 2.92 10.08
N ARG A 91 4.21 4.22 10.42
CA ARG A 91 5.40 5.06 10.25
C ARG A 91 6.54 4.62 11.17
N LEU A 92 6.23 4.37 12.45
CA LEU A 92 7.19 3.85 13.43
C LEU A 92 7.76 2.49 12.99
N SER A 93 6.91 1.57 12.54
CA SER A 93 7.34 0.27 12.03
C SER A 93 8.32 0.41 10.85
N ALA A 94 8.08 1.35 9.94
CA ALA A 94 8.97 1.60 8.81
C ALA A 94 10.35 2.11 9.27
N LEU A 95 10.38 3.02 10.26
CA LEU A 95 11.62 3.54 10.83
C LEU A 95 12.42 2.43 11.54
N ARG A 96 11.75 1.59 12.33
CA ARG A 96 12.37 0.42 12.97
C ARG A 96 13.01 -0.53 11.96
N VAL A 97 12.30 -0.84 10.86
CA VAL A 97 12.86 -1.71 9.80
C VAL A 97 14.11 -1.08 9.18
N PHE A 98 14.14 0.22 9.00
CA PHE A 98 15.33 0.93 8.52
C PHE A 98 16.48 0.86 9.54
N LEU A 99 16.24 1.17 10.82
CA LEU A 99 17.25 1.12 11.87
C LEU A 99 17.78 -0.30 12.11
N LYS A 100 16.91 -1.31 11.99
CA LYS A 100 17.33 -2.71 11.97
C LYS A 100 18.27 -3.03 10.81
N TYR A 101 17.97 -2.52 9.63
CA TYR A 101 18.85 -2.67 8.48
C TYR A 101 20.20 -1.99 8.73
N LEU A 102 20.22 -0.77 9.30
CA LEU A 102 21.47 -0.08 9.67
C LEU A 102 22.31 -0.91 10.65
N SER A 103 21.69 -1.47 11.70
CA SER A 103 22.40 -2.26 12.71
C SER A 103 23.02 -3.55 12.16
N PHE A 104 22.49 -4.10 11.06
CA PHE A 104 23.12 -5.23 10.35
C PHE A 104 24.27 -4.81 9.43
N ARG A 105 24.30 -3.57 9.00
CA ARG A 105 25.40 -3.04 8.17
C ARG A 105 26.56 -2.52 9.01
N ASP A 106 26.25 -1.93 10.18
CA ASP A 106 27.24 -1.38 11.09
C ASP A 106 26.71 -1.49 12.53
N ILE A 107 27.48 -2.20 13.36
CA ILE A 107 27.12 -2.48 14.75
C ILE A 107 26.98 -1.21 15.60
N SER A 108 27.60 -0.09 15.21
CA SER A 108 27.47 1.18 15.91
C SER A 108 26.02 1.70 15.98
N TYR A 109 25.15 1.27 15.07
CA TYR A 109 23.72 1.61 15.07
C TYR A 109 22.85 0.65 15.89
N MET A 110 23.43 -0.38 16.54
CA MET A 110 22.65 -1.34 17.33
C MET A 110 21.92 -0.67 18.49
N SER A 111 22.59 0.26 19.17
CA SER A 111 22.01 1.00 20.31
C SER A 111 20.73 1.76 19.89
N VAL A 112 20.78 2.53 18.80
CA VAL A 112 19.61 3.31 18.33
C VAL A 112 18.49 2.42 17.78
N PHE A 113 18.83 1.26 17.21
CA PHE A 113 17.83 0.26 16.83
C PHE A 113 17.08 -0.27 18.06
N LEU A 114 17.80 -0.68 19.12
CA LEU A 114 17.18 -1.15 20.36
C LEU A 114 16.33 -0.08 21.05
N GLN A 115 16.78 1.17 21.03
CA GLN A 115 15.97 2.30 21.53
C GLN A 115 14.68 2.46 20.73
N ALA A 116 14.72 2.37 19.40
CA ALA A 116 13.54 2.46 18.56
C ALA A 116 12.55 1.29 18.79
N GLU A 117 13.04 0.08 19.05
CA GLU A 117 12.18 -1.06 19.39
C GLU A 117 11.42 -0.84 20.70
N ASN A 118 12.03 -0.15 21.67
CA ASN A 118 11.42 0.17 22.97
C ASN A 118 10.38 1.29 22.92
N VAL A 119 10.30 2.08 21.85
CA VAL A 119 9.24 3.08 21.69
C VAL A 119 7.88 2.38 21.65
N PRO A 120 6.90 2.71 22.53
CA PRO A 120 5.61 2.02 22.52
C PRO A 120 4.79 2.33 21.26
N ASN A 121 4.00 1.38 20.82
CA ASN A 121 3.00 1.64 19.79
C ASN A 121 1.84 2.47 20.36
N GLU A 122 1.30 3.36 19.55
CA GLU A 122 0.08 4.11 19.90
C GLU A 122 -1.11 3.16 20.05
N LYS A 123 -1.90 3.39 21.10
CA LYS A 123 -3.14 2.64 21.32
C LYS A 123 -4.13 2.94 20.20
N ASN A 124 -4.58 1.92 19.50
CA ASN A 124 -5.53 2.04 18.40
C ASN A 124 -6.82 1.31 18.75
N SER A 125 -7.90 2.06 18.94
CA SER A 125 -9.24 1.48 19.11
C SER A 125 -9.71 0.94 17.74
N LYS A 126 -9.90 -0.37 17.65
CA LYS A 126 -10.51 -0.97 16.47
C LYS A 126 -11.98 -0.55 16.40
N ARG A 127 -12.32 0.33 15.46
CA ARG A 127 -13.73 0.62 15.18
C ARG A 127 -14.36 -0.64 14.59
N LYS A 128 -15.52 -1.05 15.11
CA LYS A 128 -16.31 -2.12 14.53
C LYS A 128 -16.76 -1.67 13.14
N VAL A 129 -16.31 -2.40 12.11
CA VAL A 129 -16.79 -2.14 10.73
C VAL A 129 -18.19 -2.73 10.63
N ILE A 130 -19.18 -1.87 10.43
CA ILE A 130 -20.56 -2.28 10.16
C ILE A 130 -20.64 -2.55 8.66
N GLY A 131 -20.98 -3.79 8.28
CA GLY A 131 -21.22 -4.16 6.89
C GLY A 131 -22.46 -3.47 6.31
N LEU A 132 -22.54 -3.41 5.00
CA LEU A 132 -23.75 -2.92 4.31
C LEU A 132 -24.90 -3.92 4.48
N SER A 133 -26.10 -3.43 4.72
CA SER A 133 -27.31 -4.27 4.67
C SER A 133 -27.56 -4.74 3.23
N LYS A 134 -28.34 -5.82 3.06
CA LYS A 134 -28.73 -6.29 1.73
C LYS A 134 -29.44 -5.19 0.92
N GLN A 135 -30.35 -4.45 1.54
CA GLN A 135 -31.05 -3.32 0.90
C GLN A 135 -30.08 -2.24 0.43
N ALA A 136 -29.10 -1.86 1.26
CA ALA A 136 -28.07 -0.90 0.87
C ALA A 136 -27.23 -1.38 -0.32
N VAL A 137 -26.91 -2.67 -0.38
CA VAL A 137 -26.20 -3.25 -1.52
C VAL A 137 -27.06 -3.21 -2.78
N ASP A 138 -28.35 -3.56 -2.70
CA ASP A 138 -29.26 -3.54 -3.84
C ASP A 138 -29.41 -2.11 -4.40
N VAL A 139 -29.53 -1.10 -3.54
CA VAL A 139 -29.54 0.31 -3.94
C VAL A 139 -28.22 0.70 -4.63
N LEU A 140 -27.07 0.38 -4.02
CA LEU A 140 -25.77 0.70 -4.62
C LEU A 140 -25.59 0.07 -6.01
N LEU A 141 -26.01 -1.18 -6.18
CA LEU A 141 -25.93 -1.87 -7.47
C LEU A 141 -26.91 -1.31 -8.51
N SER A 142 -27.99 -0.64 -8.12
CA SER A 142 -28.92 -0.02 -9.03
C SER A 142 -28.50 1.37 -9.50
N MET A 143 -27.56 2.04 -8.82
CA MET A 143 -27.15 3.41 -9.13
C MET A 143 -26.44 3.60 -10.49
N PRO A 144 -25.53 2.69 -10.94
CA PRO A 144 -24.86 2.88 -12.21
C PRO A 144 -25.83 2.78 -13.39
N ASN A 145 -25.78 3.74 -14.32
CA ASN A 145 -26.57 3.68 -15.54
C ASN A 145 -26.10 2.56 -16.46
N GLN A 146 -26.74 1.40 -16.38
CA GLN A 146 -26.37 0.20 -17.14
C GLN A 146 -26.60 0.33 -18.67
N GLY A 147 -27.22 1.39 -19.14
CA GLY A 147 -27.33 1.73 -20.55
C GLY A 147 -26.06 2.33 -21.14
N SER A 148 -25.18 2.89 -20.31
CA SER A 148 -23.91 3.48 -20.74
C SER A 148 -22.73 2.53 -20.55
N THR A 149 -21.67 2.69 -21.35
CA THR A 149 -20.42 1.90 -21.25
C THR A 149 -19.79 2.03 -19.87
N ILE A 150 -19.70 3.24 -19.33
CA ILE A 150 -19.11 3.49 -18.01
C ILE A 150 -19.98 2.89 -16.92
N GLY A 151 -21.28 3.14 -16.95
CA GLY A 151 -22.18 2.62 -15.92
C GLY A 151 -22.27 1.10 -15.92
N PHE A 152 -22.25 0.45 -17.09
CA PHE A 152 -22.22 -1.02 -17.13
C PHE A 152 -20.88 -1.59 -16.63
N ARG A 153 -19.76 -0.93 -16.90
CA ARG A 153 -18.45 -1.26 -16.32
C ARG A 153 -18.50 -1.19 -14.80
N ASP A 154 -19.00 -0.07 -14.25
CA ASP A 154 -19.05 0.18 -12.82
C ASP A 154 -19.99 -0.79 -12.11
N TYR A 155 -21.15 -1.07 -12.70
CA TYR A 155 -22.07 -2.11 -12.23
C TYR A 155 -21.38 -3.49 -12.17
N THR A 156 -20.69 -3.89 -13.25
CA THR A 156 -19.99 -5.18 -13.31
C THR A 156 -18.89 -5.27 -12.27
N LEU A 157 -18.12 -4.19 -12.10
CA LEU A 157 -17.07 -4.12 -11.06
C LEU A 157 -17.66 -4.29 -9.66
N MET A 158 -18.72 -3.55 -9.32
CA MET A 158 -19.36 -3.61 -8.02
C MET A 158 -20.00 -4.97 -7.77
N LEU A 159 -20.65 -5.55 -8.79
CA LEU A 159 -21.25 -6.90 -8.70
C LEU A 159 -20.19 -7.98 -8.44
N LEU A 160 -19.04 -7.89 -9.11
CA LEU A 160 -17.93 -8.82 -8.87
C LEU A 160 -17.34 -8.66 -7.47
N LEU A 161 -17.10 -7.42 -6.99
CA LEU A 161 -16.63 -7.18 -5.63
C LEU A 161 -17.57 -7.80 -4.59
N TYR A 162 -18.86 -7.58 -4.75
CA TYR A 162 -19.88 -8.08 -3.82
C TYR A 162 -19.97 -9.60 -3.84
N SER A 163 -19.99 -10.21 -5.03
CA SER A 163 -20.23 -11.66 -5.19
C SER A 163 -18.99 -12.53 -4.90
N THR A 164 -17.77 -11.96 -5.02
CA THR A 164 -16.54 -12.74 -4.91
C THR A 164 -15.70 -12.39 -3.69
N ALA A 165 -16.01 -11.29 -3.01
CA ALA A 165 -15.23 -10.76 -1.88
C ALA A 165 -13.71 -10.61 -2.16
N VAL A 166 -13.31 -10.45 -3.42
CA VAL A 166 -11.92 -10.18 -3.79
C VAL A 166 -11.51 -8.77 -3.35
N ARG A 167 -10.22 -8.57 -3.09
CA ARG A 167 -9.71 -7.22 -2.78
C ARG A 167 -9.80 -6.33 -4.01
N ILE A 168 -10.12 -5.05 -3.79
CA ILE A 168 -10.25 -4.09 -4.90
C ILE A 168 -9.04 -4.09 -5.84
N ASN A 169 -7.82 -4.12 -5.29
CA ASN A 169 -6.59 -4.16 -6.12
C ASN A 169 -6.44 -5.47 -6.91
N GLU A 170 -6.89 -6.59 -6.36
CA GLU A 170 -6.89 -7.88 -7.07
C GLU A 170 -7.82 -7.81 -8.29
N LEU A 171 -8.99 -7.18 -8.14
CA LEU A 171 -9.94 -7.01 -9.24
C LEU A 171 -9.46 -5.98 -10.28
N LEU A 172 -8.90 -4.84 -9.84
CA LEU A 172 -8.41 -3.80 -10.75
C LEU A 172 -7.16 -4.22 -11.54
N THR A 173 -6.40 -5.19 -11.06
CA THR A 173 -5.23 -5.75 -11.76
C THR A 173 -5.54 -7.02 -12.54
N LEU A 174 -6.81 -7.45 -12.56
CA LEU A 174 -7.24 -8.64 -13.28
C LEU A 174 -7.13 -8.40 -14.79
N LYS A 175 -6.53 -9.36 -15.50
CA LYS A 175 -6.43 -9.36 -16.95
C LYS A 175 -7.53 -10.21 -17.58
N ILE A 176 -7.85 -9.97 -18.84
CA ILE A 176 -8.81 -10.79 -19.60
C ILE A 176 -8.38 -12.27 -19.60
N SER A 177 -7.09 -12.57 -19.75
CA SER A 177 -6.54 -13.93 -19.67
C SER A 177 -6.77 -14.66 -18.33
N ASN A 178 -7.19 -13.95 -17.29
CA ASN A 178 -7.50 -14.53 -15.99
C ASN A 178 -8.99 -14.88 -15.83
N ILE A 179 -9.79 -14.75 -16.88
CA ILE A 179 -11.24 -14.95 -16.86
C ILE A 179 -11.56 -16.26 -17.61
N VAL A 180 -12.24 -17.16 -16.93
CA VAL A 180 -12.69 -18.45 -17.49
C VAL A 180 -14.19 -18.54 -17.28
N ILE A 181 -14.98 -18.16 -18.28
CA ILE A 181 -16.44 -18.06 -18.19
C ILE A 181 -17.19 -19.02 -19.13
N ASP A 182 -16.57 -19.44 -20.21
CA ASP A 182 -17.17 -20.37 -21.17
C ASP A 182 -16.86 -21.84 -20.80
N CYS A 183 -17.22 -22.21 -19.57
CA CYS A 183 -17.01 -23.55 -19.03
C CYS A 183 -18.09 -23.91 -17.99
N VAL A 184 -18.15 -25.17 -17.57
CA VAL A 184 -19.13 -25.70 -16.60
C VAL A 184 -19.00 -25.00 -15.23
N LYS A 185 -17.80 -24.56 -14.84
CA LYS A 185 -17.53 -23.89 -13.56
C LYS A 185 -16.84 -22.54 -13.81
N PRO A 186 -17.63 -21.50 -14.16
CA PRO A 186 -17.07 -20.17 -14.41
C PRO A 186 -16.30 -19.66 -13.20
N HIS A 187 -15.11 -19.08 -13.45
CA HIS A 187 -14.26 -18.56 -12.38
C HIS A 187 -13.31 -17.47 -12.90
N ILE A 188 -12.76 -16.69 -11.97
CA ILE A 188 -11.68 -15.76 -12.23
C ILE A 188 -10.43 -16.22 -11.46
N ILE A 189 -9.25 -15.99 -12.02
CA ILE A 189 -7.97 -16.32 -11.37
C ILE A 189 -7.36 -15.04 -10.83
N VAL A 190 -7.39 -14.83 -9.52
CA VAL A 190 -6.81 -13.64 -8.88
C VAL A 190 -5.41 -13.92 -8.37
N ILE A 191 -4.55 -12.88 -8.39
CA ILE A 191 -3.20 -12.93 -7.89
C ILE A 191 -3.13 -12.18 -6.57
N GLY A 192 -3.01 -12.91 -5.47
CA GLY A 192 -2.97 -12.37 -4.11
C GLY A 192 -1.57 -12.01 -3.64
N LYS A 193 -1.45 -11.74 -2.34
CA LYS A 193 -0.17 -11.43 -1.68
C LYS A 193 0.85 -12.56 -1.94
N GLY A 194 2.08 -12.19 -2.26
CA GLY A 194 3.14 -13.16 -2.59
C GLY A 194 2.99 -13.81 -3.97
N ARG A 195 2.25 -13.19 -4.89
CA ARG A 195 1.98 -13.70 -6.26
C ARG A 195 1.26 -15.06 -6.29
N LYS A 196 0.60 -15.46 -5.22
CA LYS A 196 -0.17 -16.70 -5.18
C LYS A 196 -1.44 -16.55 -6.00
N LYS A 197 -1.59 -17.41 -7.00
CA LYS A 197 -2.81 -17.51 -7.83
C LYS A 197 -3.87 -18.33 -7.09
N ARG A 198 -5.13 -17.86 -7.13
CA ARG A 198 -6.28 -18.63 -6.62
C ARG A 198 -7.49 -18.45 -7.54
N PRO A 199 -8.17 -19.54 -7.92
CA PRO A 199 -9.43 -19.46 -8.63
C PRO A 199 -10.55 -19.03 -7.66
N ILE A 200 -11.42 -18.14 -8.13
CA ILE A 200 -12.62 -17.68 -7.42
C ILE A 200 -13.82 -18.03 -8.29
N PRO A 201 -14.71 -18.93 -7.84
CA PRO A 201 -15.88 -19.30 -8.61
C PRO A 201 -16.84 -18.12 -8.78
N LEU A 202 -17.51 -18.07 -9.91
CA LEU A 202 -18.52 -17.08 -10.22
C LEU A 202 -19.91 -17.72 -10.19
N LEU A 203 -20.85 -17.07 -9.53
CA LEU A 203 -22.26 -17.38 -9.65
C LEU A 203 -22.79 -17.06 -11.05
N ALA A 204 -23.93 -17.63 -11.45
CA ALA A 204 -24.48 -17.45 -12.78
C ALA A 204 -24.66 -15.98 -13.19
N LYS A 205 -25.27 -15.16 -12.33
CA LYS A 205 -25.54 -13.74 -12.62
C LYS A 205 -24.25 -12.92 -12.83
N PRO A 206 -23.22 -12.96 -11.95
CA PRO A 206 -21.93 -12.33 -12.19
C PRO A 206 -21.22 -12.81 -13.44
N ALA A 207 -21.25 -14.11 -13.74
CA ALA A 207 -20.63 -14.68 -14.94
C ALA A 207 -21.28 -14.16 -16.23
N GLN A 208 -22.63 -14.14 -16.30
CA GLN A 208 -23.36 -13.57 -17.42
C GLN A 208 -23.11 -12.08 -17.61
N CYS A 209 -23.11 -11.33 -16.48
CA CYS A 209 -22.83 -9.90 -16.51
C CYS A 209 -21.41 -9.62 -17.03
N LEU A 210 -20.42 -10.39 -16.56
CA LEU A 210 -19.02 -10.27 -17.00
C LEU A 210 -18.88 -10.60 -18.49
N LYS A 211 -19.52 -11.68 -18.97
CA LYS A 211 -19.54 -12.04 -20.39
C LYS A 211 -20.13 -10.90 -21.24
N ARG A 212 -21.27 -10.36 -20.83
CA ARG A 212 -21.91 -9.22 -21.52
C ARG A 212 -20.99 -7.99 -21.54
N TYR A 213 -20.30 -7.69 -20.41
CA TYR A 213 -19.37 -6.58 -20.35
C TYR A 213 -18.20 -6.75 -21.33
N LEU A 214 -17.58 -7.93 -21.38
CA LEU A 214 -16.48 -8.22 -22.29
C LEU A 214 -16.91 -8.06 -23.75
N ILE A 215 -18.02 -8.65 -24.15
CA ILE A 215 -18.48 -8.67 -25.54
C ILE A 215 -18.96 -7.28 -26.02
N LYS A 216 -19.72 -6.57 -25.20
CA LYS A 216 -20.41 -5.36 -25.64
C LYS A 216 -19.73 -4.04 -25.27
N TYR A 217 -19.00 -4.02 -24.17
CA TYR A 217 -18.55 -2.75 -23.58
C TYR A 217 -17.04 -2.66 -23.37
N HIS A 218 -16.30 -3.78 -23.43
CA HIS A 218 -14.85 -3.75 -23.19
C HIS A 218 -14.10 -3.25 -24.43
N PRO A 219 -13.24 -2.18 -24.30
CA PRO A 219 -12.62 -1.55 -25.47
C PRO A 219 -11.54 -2.43 -26.16
N LYS A 220 -11.00 -3.42 -25.43
CA LYS A 220 -9.89 -4.31 -25.87
C LYS A 220 -10.24 -5.77 -25.61
N GLN A 221 -11.43 -6.21 -25.98
CA GLN A 221 -11.92 -7.57 -25.70
C GLN A 221 -11.03 -8.69 -26.23
N ASN A 222 -10.31 -8.46 -27.33
CA ASN A 222 -9.44 -9.45 -27.99
C ASN A 222 -8.00 -9.45 -27.46
N ASP A 223 -7.64 -8.52 -26.56
CA ASP A 223 -6.31 -8.47 -25.96
C ASP A 223 -6.31 -9.19 -24.60
N ALA A 224 -5.82 -10.43 -24.61
CA ALA A 224 -5.73 -11.26 -23.40
C ALA A 224 -4.92 -10.61 -22.25
N ASN A 225 -4.00 -9.68 -22.57
CA ASN A 225 -3.18 -8.97 -21.61
C ASN A 225 -3.81 -7.66 -21.10
N ALA A 226 -4.91 -7.20 -21.72
CA ALA A 226 -5.62 -6.01 -21.26
C ALA A 226 -6.18 -6.22 -19.85
N LEU A 227 -6.20 -5.14 -19.07
CA LEU A 227 -6.88 -5.13 -17.78
C LEU A 227 -8.38 -5.25 -18.00
N LEU A 228 -9.06 -6.06 -17.16
CA LEU A 228 -10.51 -6.21 -17.23
C LEU A 228 -11.25 -4.87 -17.08
N PHE A 229 -10.80 -4.03 -16.17
CA PHE A 229 -11.39 -2.70 -15.97
C PHE A 229 -10.38 -1.62 -16.36
N CYS A 230 -10.61 -1.00 -17.50
CA CYS A 230 -9.79 0.10 -17.97
C CYS A 230 -10.40 1.44 -17.54
N SER A 231 -9.55 2.40 -17.11
CA SER A 231 -9.96 3.79 -17.07
C SER A 231 -10.07 4.33 -18.50
N LYS A 232 -11.02 5.23 -18.80
CA LYS A 232 -10.89 6.02 -20.01
C LYS A 232 -9.66 6.92 -19.83
N SER A 233 -8.57 6.62 -20.52
CA SER A 233 -7.59 7.67 -20.80
C SER A 233 -8.29 8.72 -21.65
N LYS A 234 -8.26 9.97 -21.18
CA LYS A 234 -8.57 11.12 -22.04
C LYS A 234 -7.56 11.18 -23.16
#